data_0b384d361f6f996274b0ac85d627d2b0
#
_entry.id   0b384d361f6f996274b0ac85d627d2b0
#
_cell.length_a   1.000
_cell.length_b   1.000
_cell.length_c   1.000
_cell.angle_alpha   90.00
_cell.angle_beta   90.00
_cell.angle_gamma   90.00
#
_symmetry.space_group_name_H-M   'P 1'
#
loop_
_entity.id
_entity.type
_entity.pdbx_description
1 polymer ?
#
loop_
_entity_poly.entity_id
_entity_poly.type
_entity_poly.pdbx_seq_one_letter_code
_entity_poly.pdbx_strand_id
1 'polypeptide(L)'
;MMTLDEAVKKVRPLDEKAMEGARKRWDSIAKPLHSLGELENMLTQIAGITGTPEVRVEKKAVVAMCADNGVVEEGVTQTGQEVTAVVAENFLEGTTTCCVMCRQCGAELFPVDVGMVTDTKVRTDLKVAYGTRNMTREPAMTRDQAIRGIEAGIAMAEELKEKGYQVLATGEMGIGNTTTSSAVAAVLLGKPVEDMTGRGAGLTSEGLVRKINAIKKAIALNNPDRSDAIDVLAKVGGLDIAGMAGVFIGGAALGMPVVMDGFISCVSALIAVKICPQVSDHILASHVSKEPAAQLILKELGKEAIIHAGMCLGEGTGAVALFPMMDLSCAVYNSMSTFGDINVEQYEELK
;
A
#
# COMPACT_ATOMS: atom_id res chain seq x y z
N MET A 1 19.01 -8.95 5.03
CA MET A 1 18.00 -8.60 4.00
C MET A 1 17.48 -9.88 3.40
N MET A 2 16.19 -10.17 3.56
CA MET A 2 15.53 -11.31 2.91
C MET A 2 15.42 -11.09 1.40
N THR A 3 15.67 -12.13 0.62
CA THR A 3 15.30 -12.16 -0.79
C THR A 3 13.79 -12.30 -0.96
N LEU A 4 13.28 -12.00 -2.17
CA LEU A 4 11.87 -12.18 -2.50
C LEU A 4 11.40 -13.62 -2.24
N ASP A 5 12.18 -14.61 -2.68
CA ASP A 5 11.86 -16.03 -2.51
C ASP A 5 11.81 -16.46 -1.03
N GLU A 6 12.71 -15.92 -0.20
CA GLU A 6 12.73 -16.18 1.24
C GLU A 6 11.52 -15.55 1.93
N ALA A 7 11.16 -14.32 1.56
CA ALA A 7 10.01 -13.64 2.11
C ALA A 7 8.70 -14.38 1.78
N VAL A 8 8.50 -14.74 0.50
CA VAL A 8 7.32 -15.50 0.05
C VAL A 8 7.17 -16.82 0.83
N LYS A 9 8.27 -17.55 1.08
CA LYS A 9 8.25 -18.79 1.86
C LYS A 9 7.91 -18.58 3.34
N LYS A 10 8.11 -17.39 3.88
CA LYS A 10 7.81 -17.04 5.29
C LYS A 10 6.38 -16.59 5.52
N VAL A 11 5.65 -16.16 4.49
CA VAL A 11 4.23 -15.78 4.63
C VAL A 11 3.43 -16.95 5.18
N ARG A 12 2.63 -16.70 6.21
CA ARG A 12 1.79 -17.71 6.87
C ARG A 12 0.32 -17.29 6.79
N PRO A 13 -0.61 -18.24 6.79
CA PRO A 13 -2.03 -17.92 7.00
C PRO A 13 -2.22 -17.26 8.36
N LEU A 14 -3.33 -16.55 8.52
CA LEU A 14 -3.71 -15.93 9.78
C LEU A 14 -3.87 -16.99 10.90
N ASP A 15 -3.53 -16.61 12.13
CA ASP A 15 -3.73 -17.46 13.30
C ASP A 15 -5.21 -17.43 13.74
N GLU A 16 -5.94 -18.49 13.39
CA GLU A 16 -7.37 -18.61 13.72
C GLU A 16 -7.65 -18.63 15.25
N LYS A 17 -6.70 -19.13 16.06
CA LYS A 17 -6.88 -19.14 17.52
C LYS A 17 -6.78 -17.71 18.09
N ALA A 18 -5.85 -16.92 17.56
CA ALA A 18 -5.72 -15.52 17.93
C ALA A 18 -6.96 -14.73 17.49
N MET A 19 -7.47 -14.98 16.27
CA MET A 19 -8.71 -14.36 15.79
C MET A 19 -9.93 -14.76 16.64
N GLU A 20 -10.05 -16.02 17.00
CA GLU A 20 -11.14 -16.49 17.89
C GLU A 20 -11.02 -15.84 19.28
N GLY A 21 -9.80 -15.72 19.80
CA GLY A 21 -9.54 -15.00 21.05
C GLY A 21 -9.99 -13.54 20.99
N ALA A 22 -9.68 -12.87 19.87
CA ALA A 22 -10.10 -11.49 19.64
C ALA A 22 -11.63 -11.34 19.52
N ARG A 23 -12.31 -12.25 18.80
CA ARG A 23 -13.79 -12.27 18.73
C ARG A 23 -14.40 -12.44 20.12
N LYS A 24 -13.92 -13.42 20.91
CA LYS A 24 -14.38 -13.62 22.29
C LYS A 24 -14.17 -12.37 23.16
N ARG A 25 -13.04 -11.67 23.00
CA ARG A 25 -12.83 -10.42 23.71
C ARG A 25 -13.86 -9.37 23.29
N TRP A 26 -14.11 -9.17 21.98
CA TRP A 26 -15.14 -8.27 21.48
C TRP A 26 -16.54 -8.60 22.04
N ASP A 27 -16.92 -9.86 22.04
CA ASP A 27 -18.23 -10.32 22.52
C ASP A 27 -18.39 -10.15 24.04
N SER A 28 -17.29 -10.17 24.80
CA SER A 28 -17.29 -9.95 26.24
C SER A 28 -17.47 -8.48 26.64
N ILE A 29 -17.14 -7.54 25.75
CA ILE A 29 -17.23 -6.10 26.01
C ILE A 29 -18.71 -5.69 26.11
N ALA A 30 -19.05 -4.88 27.14
CA ALA A 30 -20.43 -4.47 27.47
C ALA A 30 -20.99 -3.46 26.43
N LYS A 31 -21.21 -3.94 25.20
CA LYS A 31 -21.81 -3.23 24.07
C LYS A 31 -22.68 -4.18 23.24
N PRO A 32 -23.55 -3.70 22.37
CA PRO A 32 -24.24 -4.59 21.41
C PRO A 32 -23.22 -5.33 20.55
N LEU A 33 -23.49 -6.62 20.30
CA LEU A 33 -22.62 -7.47 19.48
C LEU A 33 -22.41 -6.83 18.09
N HIS A 34 -21.18 -6.89 17.58
CA HIS A 34 -20.78 -6.42 16.24
C HIS A 34 -21.09 -4.94 15.94
N SER A 35 -21.39 -4.13 16.98
CA SER A 35 -21.86 -2.75 16.81
C SER A 35 -20.83 -1.74 16.29
N LEU A 36 -19.54 -2.08 16.28
CA LEU A 36 -18.47 -1.29 15.66
C LEU A 36 -18.10 -1.78 14.26
N GLY A 37 -18.72 -2.86 13.75
CA GLY A 37 -18.59 -3.33 12.38
C GLY A 37 -17.13 -3.54 11.96
N GLU A 38 -16.71 -2.88 10.87
CA GLU A 38 -15.36 -3.04 10.30
C GLU A 38 -14.21 -2.70 11.25
N LEU A 39 -14.45 -1.91 12.29
CA LEU A 39 -13.43 -1.64 13.31
C LEU A 39 -13.13 -2.87 14.16
N GLU A 40 -14.13 -3.74 14.43
CA GLU A 40 -13.93 -5.01 15.12
C GLU A 40 -13.24 -6.02 14.21
N ASN A 41 -13.66 -6.09 12.93
CA ASN A 41 -13.07 -6.97 11.93
C ASN A 41 -11.58 -6.65 11.72
N MET A 42 -11.23 -5.37 11.64
CA MET A 42 -9.85 -4.91 11.49
C MET A 42 -8.94 -5.40 12.64
N LEU A 43 -9.35 -5.23 13.90
CA LEU A 43 -8.55 -5.70 15.04
C LEU A 43 -8.51 -7.23 15.12
N THR A 44 -9.58 -7.91 14.76
CA THR A 44 -9.61 -9.38 14.68
C THR A 44 -8.62 -9.88 13.62
N GLN A 45 -8.56 -9.20 12.46
CA GLN A 45 -7.56 -9.50 11.43
C GLN A 45 -6.13 -9.24 11.93
N ILE A 46 -5.89 -8.12 12.62
CA ILE A 46 -4.58 -7.81 13.22
C ILE A 46 -4.18 -8.89 14.22
N ALA A 47 -5.10 -9.38 15.05
CA ALA A 47 -4.85 -10.50 15.96
C ALA A 47 -4.38 -11.75 15.21
N GLY A 48 -5.03 -12.09 14.10
CA GLY A 48 -4.64 -13.20 13.22
C GLY A 48 -3.26 -13.00 12.59
N ILE A 49 -2.93 -11.77 12.15
CA ILE A 49 -1.63 -11.44 11.56
C ILE A 49 -0.51 -11.56 12.60
N THR A 50 -0.74 -11.06 13.80
CA THR A 50 0.28 -11.01 14.87
C THR A 50 0.37 -12.30 15.68
N GLY A 51 -0.60 -13.21 15.55
CA GLY A 51 -0.67 -14.48 16.29
C GLY A 51 -1.04 -14.31 17.77
N THR A 52 -1.64 -13.18 18.16
CA THR A 52 -2.06 -12.94 19.55
C THR A 52 -3.34 -12.11 19.60
N PRO A 53 -4.28 -12.42 20.52
CA PRO A 53 -5.45 -11.57 20.75
C PRO A 53 -5.11 -10.26 21.50
N GLU A 54 -3.89 -10.11 21.99
CA GLU A 54 -3.41 -8.87 22.62
C GLU A 54 -2.95 -7.90 21.52
N VAL A 55 -3.91 -7.19 20.91
CA VAL A 55 -3.64 -6.28 19.79
C VAL A 55 -2.97 -5.01 20.28
N ARG A 56 -1.85 -4.66 19.64
CA ARG A 56 -1.09 -3.42 19.85
C ARG A 56 -0.81 -2.74 18.53
N VAL A 57 -1.03 -1.42 18.47
CA VAL A 57 -0.91 -0.61 17.25
C VAL A 57 -0.28 0.77 17.53
N GLU A 58 0.43 0.91 18.65
CA GLU A 58 0.93 2.22 19.11
C GLU A 58 2.02 2.76 18.18
N LYS A 59 2.94 1.91 17.70
CA LYS A 59 4.07 2.32 16.88
C LYS A 59 3.83 2.02 15.40
N LYS A 60 3.52 3.07 14.63
CA LYS A 60 3.11 3.00 13.23
C LYS A 60 4.14 3.68 12.32
N ALA A 61 4.44 3.09 11.17
CA ALA A 61 5.35 3.64 10.18
C ALA A 61 4.70 3.73 8.80
N VAL A 62 4.92 4.83 8.10
CA VAL A 62 4.64 4.99 6.67
C VAL A 62 5.96 4.85 5.91
N VAL A 63 6.04 3.93 4.95
CA VAL A 63 7.19 3.79 4.07
C VAL A 63 6.85 4.46 2.75
N ALA A 64 7.47 5.61 2.48
CA ALA A 64 7.27 6.36 1.24
C ALA A 64 8.35 6.00 0.21
N MET A 65 8.00 5.18 -0.78
CA MET A 65 8.90 4.78 -1.86
C MET A 65 8.98 5.88 -2.92
N CYS A 66 10.18 6.43 -3.13
CA CYS A 66 10.44 7.56 -4.03
C CYS A 66 11.17 7.08 -5.29
N ALA A 67 10.58 7.31 -6.47
CA ALA A 67 11.19 6.95 -7.74
C ALA A 67 10.64 7.76 -8.91
N ASP A 68 11.47 7.99 -9.93
CA ASP A 68 11.07 8.66 -11.16
C ASP A 68 10.65 7.64 -12.24
N ASN A 69 9.63 8.02 -13.00
CA ASN A 69 9.05 7.22 -14.07
C ASN A 69 9.34 7.83 -15.43
N GLY A 70 10.14 7.16 -16.28
CA GLY A 70 10.58 7.66 -17.58
C GLY A 70 9.45 7.97 -18.57
N VAL A 71 8.24 7.44 -18.34
CA VAL A 71 7.06 7.75 -19.16
C VAL A 71 6.64 9.22 -19.11
N VAL A 72 7.16 10.01 -18.16
CA VAL A 72 6.93 11.46 -18.06
C VAL A 72 7.35 12.19 -19.35
N GLU A 73 8.33 11.68 -20.10
CA GLU A 73 8.74 12.19 -21.39
C GLU A 73 7.61 12.26 -22.45
N GLU A 74 6.54 11.47 -22.27
CA GLU A 74 5.38 11.45 -23.15
C GLU A 74 4.36 12.58 -22.85
N GLY A 75 4.66 13.49 -21.91
CA GLY A 75 3.77 14.60 -21.54
C GLY A 75 2.47 14.13 -20.87
N VAL A 76 2.56 13.11 -20.03
CA VAL A 76 1.44 12.46 -19.30
C VAL A 76 1.24 13.02 -17.89
N THR A 77 1.96 14.07 -17.53
CA THR A 77 1.93 14.75 -16.24
C THR A 77 1.85 16.26 -16.40
N GLN A 78 1.44 16.98 -15.36
CA GLN A 78 1.45 18.47 -15.35
C GLN A 78 2.83 19.04 -15.02
N THR A 79 3.64 18.31 -14.27
CA THR A 79 4.97 18.70 -13.79
C THR A 79 6.03 17.76 -14.33
N GLY A 80 7.29 18.20 -14.32
CA GLY A 80 8.43 17.35 -14.64
C GLY A 80 8.87 16.47 -13.48
N GLN A 81 9.86 15.60 -13.73
CA GLN A 81 10.41 14.66 -12.75
C GLN A 81 11.10 15.35 -11.57
N GLU A 82 11.57 16.59 -11.72
CA GLU A 82 12.23 17.37 -10.67
C GLU A 82 11.36 17.48 -9.39
N VAL A 83 10.04 17.45 -9.52
CA VAL A 83 9.11 17.54 -8.40
C VAL A 83 9.21 16.31 -7.48
N THR A 84 9.56 15.14 -7.99
CA THR A 84 9.78 13.95 -7.18
C THR A 84 10.84 14.19 -6.11
N ALA A 85 12.02 14.71 -6.51
CA ALA A 85 13.12 14.99 -5.60
C ALA A 85 12.77 16.09 -4.59
N VAL A 86 12.08 17.15 -5.02
CA VAL A 86 11.65 18.25 -4.14
C VAL A 86 10.71 17.74 -3.05
N VAL A 87 9.70 16.95 -3.40
CA VAL A 87 8.75 16.42 -2.41
C VAL A 87 9.42 15.36 -1.51
N ALA A 88 10.31 14.54 -2.06
CA ALA A 88 11.07 13.57 -1.28
C ALA A 88 11.94 14.22 -0.20
N GLU A 89 12.59 15.35 -0.50
CA GLU A 89 13.32 16.13 0.52
C GLU A 89 12.37 16.78 1.54
N ASN A 90 11.19 17.25 1.11
CA ASN A 90 10.18 17.79 2.02
C ASN A 90 9.62 16.75 2.99
N PHE A 91 9.68 15.44 2.66
CA PHE A 91 9.41 14.39 3.66
C PHE A 91 10.41 14.42 4.81
N LEU A 92 11.71 14.64 4.53
CA LEU A 92 12.72 14.76 5.59
C LEU A 92 12.52 16.00 6.46
N GLU A 93 12.06 17.09 5.87
CA GLU A 93 11.74 18.33 6.59
C GLU A 93 10.41 18.24 7.35
N GLY A 94 9.60 17.22 7.07
CA GLY A 94 8.32 17.00 7.74
C GLY A 94 7.22 17.99 7.32
N THR A 95 7.31 18.58 6.12
CA THR A 95 6.41 19.66 5.66
C THR A 95 5.32 19.19 4.69
N THR A 96 5.39 17.95 4.20
CA THR A 96 4.36 17.41 3.30
C THR A 96 3.06 17.10 4.03
N THR A 97 1.98 16.91 3.27
CA THR A 97 0.67 16.58 3.81
C THR A 97 0.71 15.32 4.68
N CYS A 98 1.34 14.25 4.17
CA CYS A 98 1.45 13.00 4.90
C CYS A 98 2.25 13.17 6.21
N CYS A 99 3.35 13.93 6.19
CA CYS A 99 4.13 14.22 7.39
C CYS A 99 3.34 14.96 8.48
N VAL A 100 2.55 15.96 8.06
CA VAL A 100 1.68 16.70 8.99
C VAL A 100 0.64 15.77 9.62
N MET A 101 0.02 14.90 8.81
CA MET A 101 -0.95 13.90 9.29
C MET A 101 -0.28 12.87 10.20
N CYS A 102 0.91 12.37 9.85
CA CYS A 102 1.68 11.43 10.69
C CYS A 102 1.94 11.99 12.09
N ARG A 103 2.41 13.23 12.18
CA ARG A 103 2.64 13.90 13.49
C ARG A 103 1.37 13.94 14.35
N GLN A 104 0.21 14.20 13.72
CA GLN A 104 -1.05 14.25 14.43
C GLN A 104 -1.50 12.88 14.96
N CYS A 105 -1.12 11.80 14.27
CA CYS A 105 -1.49 10.43 14.61
C CYS A 105 -0.39 9.67 15.36
N GLY A 106 0.72 10.31 15.74
CA GLY A 106 1.85 9.66 16.38
C GLY A 106 2.54 8.60 15.52
N ALA A 107 2.49 8.74 14.19
CA ALA A 107 3.15 7.88 13.23
C ALA A 107 4.43 8.53 12.70
N GLU A 108 5.36 7.72 12.19
CA GLU A 108 6.60 8.19 11.56
C GLU A 108 6.60 7.86 10.08
N LEU A 109 7.14 8.78 9.25
CA LEU A 109 7.28 8.59 7.80
C LEU A 109 8.75 8.39 7.44
N PHE A 110 9.03 7.36 6.64
CA PHE A 110 10.35 6.95 6.17
C PHE A 110 10.40 7.06 4.65
N PRO A 111 10.96 8.16 4.09
CA PRO A 111 11.19 8.25 2.66
C PRO A 111 12.40 7.40 2.26
N VAL A 112 12.28 6.70 1.14
CA VAL A 112 13.31 5.82 0.60
C VAL A 112 13.49 6.10 -0.89
N ASP A 113 14.68 6.50 -1.31
CA ASP A 113 15.02 6.61 -2.72
C ASP A 113 15.29 5.20 -3.28
N VAL A 114 14.33 4.68 -4.03
CA VAL A 114 14.48 3.41 -4.76
C VAL A 114 14.76 3.62 -6.24
N GLY A 115 14.65 4.86 -6.72
CA GLY A 115 14.85 5.12 -8.14
C GLY A 115 14.63 6.56 -8.58
N MET A 116 15.03 7.58 -7.83
CA MET A 116 15.01 8.97 -8.30
C MET A 116 16.17 9.25 -9.25
N VAL A 117 15.94 10.09 -10.26
CA VAL A 117 16.96 10.55 -11.21
C VAL A 117 17.92 11.55 -10.54
N THR A 118 17.39 12.38 -9.65
CA THR A 118 18.15 13.40 -8.93
C THR A 118 18.65 12.85 -7.60
N ASP A 119 19.92 13.08 -7.29
CA ASP A 119 20.47 12.76 -5.95
C ASP A 119 19.94 13.76 -4.93
N THR A 120 19.50 13.24 -3.78
CA THR A 120 18.91 14.00 -2.68
C THR A 120 19.50 13.56 -1.34
N LYS A 121 19.02 14.14 -0.23
CA LYS A 121 19.37 13.73 1.13
C LYS A 121 18.59 12.49 1.60
N VAL A 122 17.59 12.04 0.84
CA VAL A 122 16.84 10.82 1.13
C VAL A 122 17.77 9.62 1.06
N ARG A 123 17.59 8.64 1.96
CA ARG A 123 18.44 7.45 2.00
C ARG A 123 18.48 6.72 0.66
N THR A 124 19.65 6.33 0.21
CA THR A 124 19.93 5.77 -1.12
C THR A 124 20.53 4.36 -1.09
N ASP A 125 20.74 3.78 0.09
CA ASP A 125 21.32 2.44 0.24
C ASP A 125 20.47 1.33 -0.38
N LEU A 126 19.17 1.63 -0.65
CA LEU A 126 18.22 0.74 -1.34
C LEU A 126 17.92 1.18 -2.78
N LYS A 127 18.64 2.17 -3.31
CA LYS A 127 18.44 2.68 -4.67
C LYS A 127 18.78 1.62 -5.72
N VAL A 128 17.85 1.34 -6.62
CA VAL A 128 17.97 0.31 -7.66
C VAL A 128 18.54 0.87 -8.95
N ALA A 129 18.05 2.06 -9.34
CA ALA A 129 18.44 2.74 -10.58
C ALA A 129 18.16 4.25 -10.47
N TYR A 130 18.64 5.03 -11.46
CA TYR A 130 18.30 6.44 -11.63
C TYR A 130 17.05 6.59 -12.51
N GLY A 131 15.87 6.28 -11.95
CA GLY A 131 14.59 6.25 -12.66
C GLY A 131 14.36 4.99 -13.49
N THR A 132 13.13 4.84 -13.98
CA THR A 132 12.82 3.85 -15.00
C THR A 132 13.07 4.41 -16.40
N ARG A 133 13.19 3.52 -17.39
CA ARG A 133 13.16 3.91 -18.80
C ARG A 133 11.73 4.26 -19.22
N ASN A 134 11.62 4.90 -20.38
CA ASN A 134 10.32 5.20 -20.97
C ASN A 134 9.69 3.95 -21.56
N MET A 135 8.64 3.44 -20.90
CA MET A 135 7.95 2.21 -21.28
C MET A 135 7.32 2.25 -22.68
N THR A 136 7.19 3.43 -23.29
CA THR A 136 6.67 3.55 -24.68
C THR A 136 7.76 3.29 -25.73
N ARG A 137 9.01 3.12 -25.34
CA ARG A 137 10.16 2.87 -26.22
C ARG A 137 10.84 1.51 -25.96
N GLU A 138 10.85 1.07 -24.71
CA GLU A 138 11.44 -0.18 -24.25
C GLU A 138 10.85 -0.57 -22.88
N PRO A 139 11.12 -1.76 -22.31
CA PRO A 139 10.69 -2.11 -20.97
C PRO A 139 11.13 -1.08 -19.93
N ALA A 140 10.24 -0.72 -18.99
CA ALA A 140 10.50 0.29 -17.96
C ALA A 140 11.75 -0.02 -17.13
N MET A 141 11.98 -1.29 -16.83
CA MET A 141 13.16 -1.78 -16.10
C MET A 141 13.46 -3.23 -16.48
N THR A 142 14.60 -3.75 -16.06
CA THR A 142 14.89 -5.19 -16.18
C THR A 142 14.13 -5.97 -15.12
N ARG A 143 13.93 -7.28 -15.33
CA ARG A 143 13.33 -8.15 -14.32
C ARG A 143 14.13 -8.15 -13.01
N ASP A 144 15.46 -8.12 -13.09
CA ASP A 144 16.33 -8.02 -11.92
C ASP A 144 16.10 -6.72 -11.15
N GLN A 145 15.96 -5.58 -11.84
CA GLN A 145 15.64 -4.31 -11.21
C GLN A 145 14.26 -4.33 -10.52
N ALA A 146 13.26 -4.96 -11.14
CA ALA A 146 11.94 -5.13 -10.52
C ALA A 146 12.03 -5.96 -9.24
N ILE A 147 12.76 -7.07 -9.25
CA ILE A 147 12.99 -7.92 -8.06
C ILE A 147 13.73 -7.13 -6.98
N ARG A 148 14.81 -6.44 -7.32
CA ARG A 148 15.56 -5.59 -6.37
C ARG A 148 14.70 -4.47 -5.79
N GLY A 149 13.80 -3.88 -6.59
CA GLY A 149 12.83 -2.91 -6.08
C GLY A 149 11.89 -3.51 -5.03
N ILE A 150 11.39 -4.73 -5.28
CA ILE A 150 10.58 -5.47 -4.29
C ILE A 150 11.42 -5.77 -3.04
N GLU A 151 12.65 -6.24 -3.20
CA GLU A 151 13.54 -6.56 -2.07
C GLU A 151 13.89 -5.31 -1.23
N ALA A 152 13.95 -4.12 -1.84
CA ALA A 152 14.10 -2.87 -1.10
C ALA A 152 12.91 -2.63 -0.14
N GLY A 153 11.69 -2.91 -0.57
CA GLY A 153 10.50 -2.84 0.30
C GLY A 153 10.50 -3.89 1.41
N ILE A 154 10.93 -5.11 1.10
CA ILE A 154 11.10 -6.18 2.10
C ILE A 154 12.12 -5.77 3.16
N ALA A 155 13.26 -5.18 2.75
CA ALA A 155 14.30 -4.70 3.66
C ALA A 155 13.78 -3.61 4.61
N MET A 156 12.94 -2.69 4.11
CA MET A 156 12.30 -1.70 4.95
C MET A 156 11.38 -2.32 6.00
N ALA A 157 10.60 -3.34 5.64
CA ALA A 157 9.76 -4.06 6.59
C ALA A 157 10.61 -4.77 7.66
N GLU A 158 11.73 -5.41 7.30
CA GLU A 158 12.67 -6.01 8.26
C GLU A 158 13.21 -4.96 9.25
N GLU A 159 13.76 -3.86 8.72
CA GLU A 159 14.33 -2.79 9.54
C GLU A 159 13.31 -2.21 10.53
N LEU A 160 12.08 -1.95 10.07
CA LEU A 160 11.03 -1.38 10.91
C LEU A 160 10.51 -2.38 11.94
N LYS A 161 10.44 -3.67 11.61
CA LYS A 161 10.15 -4.73 12.59
C LYS A 161 11.19 -4.77 13.70
N GLU A 162 12.48 -4.72 13.36
CA GLU A 162 13.58 -4.70 14.32
C GLU A 162 13.54 -3.45 15.22
N LYS A 163 13.10 -2.31 14.69
CA LYS A 163 12.88 -1.07 15.44
C LYS A 163 11.60 -1.08 16.29
N GLY A 164 10.83 -2.18 16.27
CA GLY A 164 9.65 -2.39 17.09
C GLY A 164 8.40 -1.69 16.56
N TYR A 165 8.33 -1.35 15.28
CA TYR A 165 7.08 -0.91 14.65
C TYR A 165 6.11 -2.08 14.56
N GLN A 166 4.83 -1.79 14.80
CA GLN A 166 3.75 -2.78 14.90
C GLN A 166 2.84 -2.77 13.67
N VAL A 167 2.71 -1.62 13.03
CA VAL A 167 1.89 -1.40 11.83
C VAL A 167 2.72 -0.68 10.78
N LEU A 168 2.69 -1.19 9.56
CA LEU A 168 3.24 -0.51 8.39
C LEU A 168 2.12 0.11 7.56
N ALA A 169 2.45 1.17 6.84
CA ALA A 169 1.63 1.72 5.79
C ALA A 169 2.50 2.02 4.56
N THR A 170 1.90 1.92 3.38
CA THR A 170 2.57 2.28 2.14
C THR A 170 2.28 3.72 1.78
N GLY A 171 3.31 4.43 1.34
CA GLY A 171 3.27 5.73 0.71
C GLY A 171 4.19 5.75 -0.51
N GLU A 172 4.10 6.76 -1.31
CA GLU A 172 4.92 6.90 -2.51
C GLU A 172 5.15 8.37 -2.89
N MET A 173 6.20 8.60 -3.67
CA MET A 173 6.40 9.82 -4.42
C MET A 173 7.08 9.49 -5.74
N GLY A 174 6.38 9.73 -6.85
CA GLY A 174 6.90 9.43 -8.17
C GLY A 174 6.07 10.09 -9.27
N ILE A 175 6.56 11.20 -9.82
CA ILE A 175 5.86 11.85 -10.93
C ILE A 175 5.72 10.86 -12.09
N GLY A 176 4.49 10.69 -12.60
CA GLY A 176 4.16 9.72 -13.66
C GLY A 176 3.66 8.36 -13.17
N ASN A 177 3.73 8.06 -11.88
CA ASN A 177 3.37 6.73 -11.34
C ASN A 177 1.88 6.36 -11.48
N THR A 178 0.96 7.32 -11.58
CA THR A 178 -0.43 7.01 -11.95
C THR A 178 -0.56 6.47 -13.37
N THR A 179 0.40 6.78 -14.28
CA THR A 179 0.43 6.24 -15.64
C THR A 179 0.92 4.78 -15.63
N THR A 180 2.03 4.51 -14.95
CA THR A 180 2.55 3.14 -14.80
C THR A 180 1.59 2.27 -14.00
N SER A 181 0.95 2.79 -12.96
CA SER A 181 -0.10 2.08 -12.21
C SER A 181 -1.30 1.71 -13.09
N SER A 182 -1.77 2.64 -13.94
CA SER A 182 -2.86 2.34 -14.88
C SER A 182 -2.47 1.28 -15.89
N ALA A 183 -1.23 1.27 -16.37
CA ALA A 183 -0.72 0.25 -17.28
C ALA A 183 -0.69 -1.14 -16.63
N VAL A 184 -0.12 -1.23 -15.42
CA VAL A 184 -0.06 -2.47 -14.64
C VAL A 184 -1.47 -2.99 -14.34
N ALA A 185 -2.38 -2.11 -13.86
CA ALA A 185 -3.76 -2.48 -13.56
C ALA A 185 -4.50 -3.01 -14.81
N ALA A 186 -4.37 -2.32 -15.96
CA ALA A 186 -5.00 -2.74 -17.21
C ALA A 186 -4.56 -4.15 -17.63
N VAL A 187 -3.27 -4.44 -17.53
CA VAL A 187 -2.71 -5.76 -17.87
C VAL A 187 -3.16 -6.82 -16.88
N LEU A 188 -2.92 -6.63 -15.57
CA LEU A 188 -3.20 -7.64 -14.55
C LEU A 188 -4.70 -7.97 -14.44
N LEU A 189 -5.58 -6.97 -14.59
CA LEU A 189 -7.03 -7.18 -14.56
C LEU A 189 -7.61 -7.58 -15.94
N GLY A 190 -6.85 -7.41 -17.03
CA GLY A 190 -7.33 -7.63 -18.40
C GLY A 190 -8.50 -6.72 -18.76
N LYS A 191 -8.42 -5.46 -18.35
CA LYS A 191 -9.44 -4.44 -18.59
C LYS A 191 -8.96 -3.42 -19.60
N PRO A 192 -9.88 -2.74 -20.30
CA PRO A 192 -9.52 -1.65 -21.20
C PRO A 192 -8.71 -0.56 -20.48
N VAL A 193 -7.71 -0.02 -21.15
CA VAL A 193 -6.85 1.04 -20.58
C VAL A 193 -7.67 2.26 -20.17
N GLU A 194 -8.70 2.60 -20.92
CA GLU A 194 -9.62 3.70 -20.66
C GLU A 194 -10.30 3.60 -19.30
N ASP A 195 -10.70 2.39 -18.92
CA ASP A 195 -11.40 2.12 -17.66
C ASP A 195 -10.44 2.19 -16.46
N MET A 196 -9.13 1.99 -16.71
CA MET A 196 -8.10 1.96 -15.68
C MET A 196 -7.36 3.28 -15.51
N THR A 197 -7.63 4.29 -16.37
CA THR A 197 -6.82 5.50 -16.45
C THR A 197 -7.60 6.74 -16.01
N GLY A 198 -7.15 7.35 -14.92
CA GLY A 198 -7.66 8.62 -14.43
C GLY A 198 -6.76 9.82 -14.80
N ARG A 199 -7.17 11.00 -14.34
CA ARG A 199 -6.46 12.26 -14.59
C ARG A 199 -5.22 12.47 -13.71
N GLY A 200 -4.99 11.57 -12.73
CA GLY A 200 -3.92 11.75 -11.75
C GLY A 200 -4.03 13.10 -11.05
N ALA A 201 -2.93 13.84 -10.97
CA ALA A 201 -2.86 15.17 -10.36
C ALA A 201 -3.57 16.29 -11.16
N GLY A 202 -4.50 15.96 -12.07
CA GLY A 202 -5.38 16.95 -12.71
C GLY A 202 -5.07 17.25 -14.18
N LEU A 203 -4.76 16.23 -14.99
CA LEU A 203 -4.57 16.39 -16.44
C LEU A 203 -5.80 16.99 -17.15
N THR A 204 -5.56 17.77 -18.20
CA THR A 204 -6.58 18.20 -19.18
C THR A 204 -7.17 17.00 -19.92
N SER A 205 -8.24 17.18 -20.67
CA SER A 205 -8.82 16.12 -21.50
C SER A 205 -7.85 15.63 -22.58
N GLU A 206 -7.10 16.53 -23.20
CA GLU A 206 -6.04 16.19 -24.17
C GLU A 206 -4.88 15.45 -23.49
N GLY A 207 -4.51 15.85 -22.27
CA GLY A 207 -3.51 15.15 -21.46
C GLY A 207 -3.92 13.74 -21.11
N LEU A 208 -5.20 13.52 -20.76
CA LEU A 208 -5.74 12.19 -20.51
C LEU A 208 -5.71 11.29 -21.75
N VAL A 209 -6.04 11.84 -22.92
CA VAL A 209 -5.93 11.11 -24.19
C VAL A 209 -4.49 10.72 -24.49
N ARG A 210 -3.52 11.63 -24.29
CA ARG A 210 -2.08 11.31 -24.43
C ARG A 210 -1.66 10.19 -23.49
N LYS A 211 -2.08 10.25 -22.22
CA LYS A 211 -1.79 9.25 -21.20
C LYS A 211 -2.32 7.88 -21.59
N ILE A 212 -3.57 7.78 -22.02
CA ILE A 212 -4.18 6.53 -22.51
C ILE A 212 -3.40 5.97 -23.71
N ASN A 213 -3.05 6.83 -24.69
CA ASN A 213 -2.30 6.40 -25.87
C ASN A 213 -0.89 5.92 -25.52
N ALA A 214 -0.20 6.59 -24.60
CA ALA A 214 1.11 6.17 -24.12
C ALA A 214 1.04 4.78 -23.44
N ILE A 215 0.04 4.53 -22.60
CA ILE A 215 -0.18 3.23 -21.95
C ILE A 215 -0.45 2.15 -23.01
N LYS A 216 -1.36 2.39 -23.95
CA LYS A 216 -1.66 1.43 -25.04
C LYS A 216 -0.42 1.08 -25.85
N LYS A 217 0.37 2.11 -26.23
CA LYS A 217 1.64 1.92 -26.95
C LYS A 217 2.62 1.08 -26.16
N ALA A 218 2.77 1.36 -24.86
CA ALA A 218 3.67 0.63 -23.97
C ALA A 218 3.28 -0.85 -23.84
N ILE A 219 2.01 -1.15 -23.62
CA ILE A 219 1.50 -2.51 -23.53
C ILE A 219 1.69 -3.27 -24.85
N ALA A 220 1.38 -2.63 -25.98
CA ALA A 220 1.53 -3.26 -27.31
C ALA A 220 3.01 -3.54 -27.65
N LEU A 221 3.92 -2.60 -27.29
CA LEU A 221 5.35 -2.74 -27.58
C LEU A 221 6.01 -3.83 -26.74
N ASN A 222 5.75 -3.82 -25.44
CA ASN A 222 6.46 -4.68 -24.48
C ASN A 222 5.78 -6.03 -24.25
N ASN A 223 4.53 -6.19 -24.69
CA ASN A 223 3.76 -7.44 -24.59
C ASN A 223 3.93 -8.11 -23.20
N PRO A 224 3.52 -7.44 -22.08
CA PRO A 224 3.68 -8.00 -20.75
C PRO A 224 2.83 -9.27 -20.56
N ASP A 225 3.43 -10.28 -19.93
CA ASP A 225 2.73 -11.52 -19.59
C ASP A 225 1.84 -11.31 -18.37
N ARG A 226 0.53 -11.29 -18.56
CA ARG A 226 -0.46 -11.12 -17.49
C ARG A 226 -0.36 -12.18 -16.38
N SER A 227 0.17 -13.36 -16.67
CA SER A 227 0.33 -14.44 -15.68
C SER A 227 1.57 -14.28 -14.79
N ASP A 228 2.49 -13.38 -15.16
CA ASP A 228 3.72 -13.08 -14.41
C ASP A 228 3.73 -11.61 -13.95
N ALA A 229 3.34 -11.37 -12.71
CA ALA A 229 3.28 -10.02 -12.15
C ALA A 229 4.62 -9.29 -12.16
N ILE A 230 5.73 -10.01 -12.07
CA ILE A 230 7.07 -9.41 -12.14
C ILE A 230 7.41 -8.99 -13.58
N ASP A 231 6.99 -9.75 -14.59
CA ASP A 231 7.16 -9.37 -15.99
C ASP A 231 6.33 -8.10 -16.30
N VAL A 232 5.08 -8.04 -15.83
CA VAL A 232 4.22 -6.85 -15.98
C VAL A 232 4.87 -5.64 -15.30
N LEU A 233 5.34 -5.78 -14.05
CA LEU A 233 6.03 -4.73 -13.31
C LEU A 233 7.28 -4.25 -14.03
N ALA A 234 8.11 -5.16 -14.54
CA ALA A 234 9.35 -4.83 -15.25
C ALA A 234 9.08 -4.07 -16.56
N LYS A 235 8.05 -4.45 -17.30
CA LYS A 235 7.77 -3.89 -18.63
C LYS A 235 7.03 -2.56 -18.60
N VAL A 236 6.06 -2.39 -17.70
CA VAL A 236 5.17 -1.22 -17.69
C VAL A 236 4.94 -0.60 -16.29
N GLY A 237 5.70 -1.03 -15.29
CA GLY A 237 5.60 -0.54 -13.91
C GLY A 237 6.59 0.57 -13.55
N GLY A 238 6.80 0.74 -12.23
CA GLY A 238 7.69 1.71 -11.61
C GLY A 238 8.46 1.11 -10.44
N LEU A 239 9.59 1.71 -10.05
CA LEU A 239 10.37 1.27 -8.90
C LEU A 239 9.69 1.59 -7.56
N ASP A 240 8.93 2.66 -7.47
CA ASP A 240 8.06 3.01 -6.35
C ASP A 240 6.97 1.92 -6.14
N ILE A 241 6.32 1.48 -7.21
CA ILE A 241 5.34 0.38 -7.20
C ILE A 241 6.00 -0.92 -6.74
N ALA A 242 7.21 -1.22 -7.25
CA ALA A 242 8.00 -2.38 -6.84
C ALA A 242 8.31 -2.35 -5.34
N GLY A 243 8.81 -1.22 -4.85
CA GLY A 243 9.13 -1.02 -3.43
C GLY A 243 7.91 -1.22 -2.53
N MET A 244 6.77 -0.62 -2.86
CA MET A 244 5.54 -0.84 -2.08
C MET A 244 5.05 -2.29 -2.13
N ALA A 245 5.15 -2.98 -3.27
CA ALA A 245 4.84 -4.41 -3.34
C ALA A 245 5.72 -5.23 -2.38
N GLY A 246 6.98 -4.83 -2.26
CA GLY A 246 7.92 -5.39 -1.28
C GLY A 246 7.54 -5.12 0.17
N VAL A 247 7.00 -3.93 0.50
CA VAL A 247 6.50 -3.63 1.85
C VAL A 247 5.34 -4.56 2.21
N PHE A 248 4.41 -4.83 1.30
CA PHE A 248 3.31 -5.77 1.52
C PHE A 248 3.81 -7.20 1.76
N ILE A 249 4.73 -7.69 0.91
CA ILE A 249 5.29 -9.04 1.04
C ILE A 249 6.12 -9.15 2.32
N GLY A 250 6.96 -8.16 2.62
CA GLY A 250 7.80 -8.13 3.82
C GLY A 250 6.96 -8.07 5.11
N GLY A 251 5.93 -7.22 5.14
CA GLY A 251 5.00 -7.15 6.26
C GLY A 251 4.32 -8.50 6.52
N ALA A 252 3.81 -9.15 5.47
CA ALA A 252 3.20 -10.46 5.57
C ALA A 252 4.18 -11.53 6.06
N ALA A 253 5.41 -11.55 5.54
CA ALA A 253 6.46 -12.48 5.95
C ALA A 253 6.87 -12.33 7.43
N LEU A 254 6.70 -11.13 7.99
CA LEU A 254 7.10 -10.77 9.35
C LEU A 254 5.92 -10.72 10.34
N GLY A 255 4.70 -11.07 9.91
CA GLY A 255 3.51 -10.98 10.75
C GLY A 255 3.20 -9.55 11.18
N MET A 256 3.31 -8.60 10.25
CA MET A 256 2.96 -7.19 10.44
C MET A 256 1.78 -6.82 9.55
N PRO A 257 0.73 -6.16 10.08
CA PRO A 257 -0.33 -5.60 9.25
C PRO A 257 0.22 -4.44 8.42
N VAL A 258 -0.17 -4.40 7.13
CA VAL A 258 0.21 -3.31 6.22
C VAL A 258 -1.03 -2.58 5.75
N VAL A 259 -1.12 -1.30 6.05
CA VAL A 259 -2.23 -0.43 5.63
C VAL A 259 -1.96 0.06 4.21
N MET A 260 -2.87 -0.29 3.32
CA MET A 260 -2.87 0.10 1.91
C MET A 260 -3.45 1.52 1.76
N ASP A 261 -2.71 2.39 1.08
CA ASP A 261 -3.15 3.75 0.74
C ASP A 261 -4.12 3.74 -0.47
N GLY A 262 -3.98 4.68 -1.37
CA GLY A 262 -4.83 4.88 -2.55
C GLY A 262 -4.49 4.01 -3.75
N PHE A 263 -4.82 4.51 -4.95
CA PHE A 263 -4.77 3.76 -6.21
C PHE A 263 -3.40 3.09 -6.49
N ILE A 264 -2.29 3.84 -6.37
CA ILE A 264 -0.95 3.33 -6.67
C ILE A 264 -0.58 2.21 -5.70
N SER A 265 -0.89 2.38 -4.43
CA SER A 265 -0.72 1.37 -3.39
C SER A 265 -1.59 0.13 -3.65
N CYS A 266 -2.85 0.30 -4.10
CA CYS A 266 -3.72 -0.81 -4.50
C CYS A 266 -3.10 -1.64 -5.64
N VAL A 267 -2.47 -0.98 -6.62
CA VAL A 267 -1.76 -1.67 -7.72
C VAL A 267 -0.55 -2.45 -7.19
N SER A 268 0.21 -1.86 -6.27
CA SER A 268 1.35 -2.53 -5.63
C SER A 268 0.90 -3.73 -4.79
N ALA A 269 -0.22 -3.61 -4.07
CA ALA A 269 -0.85 -4.71 -3.36
C ALA A 269 -1.30 -5.83 -4.32
N LEU A 270 -1.88 -5.47 -5.47
CA LEU A 270 -2.28 -6.43 -6.50
C LEU A 270 -1.07 -7.22 -7.02
N ILE A 271 0.07 -6.57 -7.28
CA ILE A 271 1.33 -7.23 -7.65
C ILE A 271 1.75 -8.20 -6.54
N ALA A 272 1.81 -7.76 -5.30
CA ALA A 272 2.21 -8.57 -4.16
C ALA A 272 1.32 -9.83 -4.01
N VAL A 273 0.00 -9.67 -4.15
CA VAL A 273 -0.97 -10.78 -4.07
C VAL A 273 -0.86 -11.72 -5.29
N LYS A 274 -0.57 -11.21 -6.49
CA LYS A 274 -0.33 -12.07 -7.67
C LYS A 274 0.99 -12.85 -7.53
N ILE A 275 1.99 -12.34 -6.81
CA ILE A 275 3.24 -13.07 -6.49
C ILE A 275 2.99 -14.10 -5.37
N CYS A 276 2.29 -13.71 -4.31
CA CYS A 276 2.00 -14.54 -3.14
C CYS A 276 0.56 -14.27 -2.65
N PRO A 277 -0.43 -15.11 -3.01
CA PRO A 277 -1.83 -14.86 -2.67
C PRO A 277 -2.12 -14.65 -1.19
N GLN A 278 -1.41 -15.32 -0.30
CA GLN A 278 -1.58 -15.20 1.15
C GLN A 278 -1.24 -13.79 1.69
N VAL A 279 -0.52 -12.96 0.94
CA VAL A 279 -0.25 -11.56 1.32
C VAL A 279 -1.55 -10.77 1.48
N SER A 280 -2.61 -11.13 0.74
CA SER A 280 -3.92 -10.47 0.86
C SER A 280 -4.42 -10.44 2.30
N ASP A 281 -4.23 -11.52 3.06
CA ASP A 281 -4.73 -11.62 4.44
C ASP A 281 -4.06 -10.64 5.41
N HIS A 282 -2.89 -10.11 5.04
CA HIS A 282 -2.09 -9.17 5.85
C HIS A 282 -2.33 -7.69 5.48
N ILE A 283 -3.17 -7.42 4.47
CA ILE A 283 -3.46 -6.07 3.97
C ILE A 283 -4.72 -5.53 4.64
N LEU A 284 -4.62 -4.30 5.17
CA LEU A 284 -5.73 -3.50 5.66
C LEU A 284 -6.04 -2.40 4.65
N ALA A 285 -7.25 -2.37 4.11
CA ALA A 285 -7.67 -1.33 3.17
C ALA A 285 -8.10 -0.06 3.90
N SER A 286 -7.53 1.09 3.55
CA SER A 286 -7.85 2.36 4.21
C SER A 286 -9.04 3.07 3.58
N HIS A 287 -8.90 3.52 2.33
CA HIS A 287 -9.90 4.37 1.66
C HIS A 287 -10.11 3.98 0.20
N VAL A 288 -11.26 4.35 -0.33
CA VAL A 288 -11.52 4.29 -1.77
C VAL A 288 -10.97 5.56 -2.42
N SER A 289 -9.91 5.40 -3.22
CA SER A 289 -9.37 6.51 -4.00
C SER A 289 -10.35 6.95 -5.08
N LYS A 290 -10.35 8.24 -5.42
CA LYS A 290 -11.16 8.81 -6.51
C LYS A 290 -10.72 8.34 -7.91
N GLU A 291 -9.54 7.71 -8.06
CA GLU A 291 -9.06 7.16 -9.32
C GLU A 291 -9.95 5.98 -9.80
N PRO A 292 -10.29 5.89 -11.11
CA PRO A 292 -11.32 4.97 -11.63
C PRO A 292 -11.07 3.50 -11.30
N ALA A 293 -9.82 3.06 -11.38
CA ALA A 293 -9.47 1.65 -11.17
C ALA A 293 -9.44 1.23 -9.69
N ALA A 294 -9.42 2.17 -8.73
CA ALA A 294 -9.22 1.84 -7.32
C ALA A 294 -10.26 0.85 -6.78
N GLN A 295 -11.56 1.09 -7.05
CA GLN A 295 -12.62 0.22 -6.58
C GLN A 295 -12.60 -1.17 -7.25
N LEU A 296 -12.20 -1.23 -8.52
CA LEU A 296 -12.06 -2.51 -9.24
C LEU A 296 -10.92 -3.35 -8.65
N ILE A 297 -9.81 -2.71 -8.27
CA ILE A 297 -8.67 -3.41 -7.66
C ILE A 297 -9.04 -3.85 -6.24
N LEU A 298 -9.71 -3.03 -5.43
CA LEU A 298 -10.21 -3.43 -4.11
C LEU A 298 -11.09 -4.68 -4.22
N LYS A 299 -12.01 -4.71 -5.20
CA LYS A 299 -12.86 -5.88 -5.46
C LYS A 299 -12.06 -7.11 -5.87
N GLU A 300 -11.06 -6.97 -6.74
CA GLU A 300 -10.16 -8.09 -7.13
C GLU A 300 -9.37 -8.64 -5.94
N LEU A 301 -8.95 -7.76 -5.03
CA LEU A 301 -8.26 -8.12 -3.79
C LEU A 301 -9.20 -8.70 -2.71
N GLY A 302 -10.52 -8.67 -2.92
CA GLY A 302 -11.50 -9.05 -1.91
C GLY A 302 -11.47 -8.13 -0.69
N LYS A 303 -11.19 -6.83 -0.87
CA LYS A 303 -11.07 -5.85 0.20
C LYS A 303 -12.18 -4.81 0.14
N GLU A 304 -12.64 -4.43 1.32
CA GLU A 304 -13.54 -3.30 1.51
C GLU A 304 -12.80 -2.20 2.30
N ALA A 305 -12.88 -0.97 1.79
CA ALA A 305 -12.21 0.15 2.42
C ALA A 305 -13.16 0.85 3.40
N ILE A 306 -12.63 1.22 4.57
CA ILE A 306 -13.42 1.83 5.64
C ILE A 306 -13.76 3.29 5.34
N ILE A 307 -12.88 4.02 4.60
CA ILE A 307 -13.01 5.47 4.40
C ILE A 307 -13.47 5.79 2.98
N HIS A 308 -14.56 6.55 2.85
CA HIS A 308 -15.12 7.07 1.60
C HIS A 308 -15.08 8.61 1.61
N ALA A 309 -13.89 9.20 1.50
CA ALA A 309 -13.67 10.65 1.61
C ALA A 309 -13.34 11.34 0.27
N GLY A 310 -13.34 10.61 -0.86
CA GLY A 310 -12.99 11.15 -2.17
C GLY A 310 -11.52 11.59 -2.30
N MET A 311 -10.63 11.01 -1.49
CA MET A 311 -9.20 11.35 -1.47
C MET A 311 -8.51 10.84 -2.75
N CYS A 312 -7.49 11.61 -3.22
CA CYS A 312 -6.68 11.26 -4.39
C CYS A 312 -5.30 11.93 -4.37
N LEU A 313 -4.73 12.16 -3.17
CA LEU A 313 -3.43 12.83 -3.05
C LEU A 313 -2.27 11.87 -3.25
N GLY A 314 -2.25 10.73 -2.54
CA GLY A 314 -1.08 9.84 -2.43
C GLY A 314 -0.26 10.09 -1.17
N GLU A 315 1.04 9.91 -1.24
CA GLU A 315 2.03 10.04 -0.14
C GLU A 315 1.80 9.06 1.04
N GLY A 316 0.73 8.26 1.05
CA GLY A 316 0.29 7.46 2.20
C GLY A 316 -0.81 8.14 3.02
N THR A 317 -1.36 9.25 2.56
CA THR A 317 -2.34 10.06 3.32
C THR A 317 -3.61 9.31 3.67
N GLY A 318 -4.12 8.46 2.78
CA GLY A 318 -5.30 7.64 3.07
C GLY A 318 -5.03 6.56 4.11
N ALA A 319 -3.84 5.95 4.07
CA ALA A 319 -3.43 4.99 5.08
C ALA A 319 -3.31 5.66 6.47
N VAL A 320 -2.70 6.85 6.54
CA VAL A 320 -2.59 7.62 7.79
C VAL A 320 -3.96 8.05 8.30
N ALA A 321 -4.93 8.34 7.42
CA ALA A 321 -6.29 8.68 7.84
C ALA A 321 -7.00 7.53 8.57
N LEU A 322 -6.59 6.27 8.36
CA LEU A 322 -7.13 5.11 9.09
C LEU A 322 -6.55 4.97 10.51
N PHE A 323 -5.35 5.49 10.78
CA PHE A 323 -4.69 5.31 12.07
C PHE A 323 -5.50 5.77 13.29
N PRO A 324 -6.15 6.95 13.29
CA PRO A 324 -7.02 7.35 14.40
C PRO A 324 -8.17 6.38 14.64
N MET A 325 -8.77 5.83 13.59
CA MET A 325 -9.85 4.85 13.72
C MET A 325 -9.33 3.53 14.30
N MET A 326 -8.13 3.11 13.91
CA MET A 326 -7.44 1.95 14.49
C MET A 326 -7.14 2.17 15.97
N ASP A 327 -6.65 3.35 16.36
CA ASP A 327 -6.36 3.70 17.76
C ASP A 327 -7.64 3.72 18.61
N LEU A 328 -8.72 4.31 18.09
CA LEU A 328 -10.03 4.32 18.77
C LEU A 328 -10.57 2.91 18.98
N SER A 329 -10.50 2.07 17.95
CA SER A 329 -10.90 0.67 18.03
C SER A 329 -10.08 -0.09 19.08
N CYS A 330 -8.74 0.07 19.04
CA CYS A 330 -7.83 -0.56 19.99
C CYS A 330 -8.06 -0.09 21.43
N ALA A 331 -8.37 1.19 21.64
CA ALA A 331 -8.70 1.74 22.95
C ALA A 331 -9.97 1.10 23.53
N VAL A 332 -11.03 0.97 22.74
CA VAL A 332 -12.26 0.27 23.15
C VAL A 332 -11.97 -1.19 23.46
N TYR A 333 -11.28 -1.89 22.57
CA TYR A 333 -10.93 -3.30 22.72
C TYR A 333 -10.16 -3.59 24.01
N ASN A 334 -9.19 -2.75 24.36
CA ASN A 334 -8.31 -2.97 25.50
C ASN A 334 -8.85 -2.43 26.84
N SER A 335 -9.66 -1.36 26.82
CA SER A 335 -9.97 -0.61 28.03
C SER A 335 -11.42 -0.65 28.47
N MET A 336 -12.36 -1.04 27.59
CA MET A 336 -13.77 -1.05 27.93
C MET A 336 -14.12 -2.24 28.85
N SER A 337 -14.99 -2.01 29.85
CA SER A 337 -15.50 -3.03 30.76
C SER A 337 -16.26 -4.12 30.03
N THR A 338 -16.17 -5.32 30.58
CA THR A 338 -16.95 -6.47 30.12
C THR A 338 -18.36 -6.46 30.74
N PHE A 339 -19.27 -7.26 30.20
CA PHE A 339 -20.58 -7.52 30.81
C PHE A 339 -20.45 -8.01 32.25
N GLY A 340 -19.45 -8.88 32.53
CA GLY A 340 -19.16 -9.38 33.88
C GLY A 340 -18.74 -8.28 34.85
N ASP A 341 -17.93 -7.29 34.38
CA ASP A 341 -17.45 -6.18 35.23
C ASP A 341 -18.59 -5.27 35.70
N ILE A 342 -19.67 -5.19 34.92
CA ILE A 342 -20.83 -4.34 35.24
C ILE A 342 -22.05 -5.13 35.73
N ASN A 343 -21.89 -6.44 35.98
CA ASN A 343 -22.94 -7.34 36.43
C ASN A 343 -24.20 -7.35 35.53
N VAL A 344 -23.99 -7.31 34.20
CA VAL A 344 -25.02 -7.44 33.18
C VAL A 344 -24.83 -8.79 32.48
N GLU A 345 -25.90 -9.47 32.16
CA GLU A 345 -25.85 -10.71 31.38
C GLU A 345 -25.30 -10.45 29.98
N GLN A 346 -24.36 -11.30 29.54
CA GLN A 346 -23.75 -11.18 28.22
C GLN A 346 -24.78 -11.45 27.13
N TYR A 347 -24.74 -10.64 26.07
CA TYR A 347 -25.63 -10.82 24.92
C TYR A 347 -25.25 -12.09 24.13
N GLU A 348 -26.25 -12.77 23.63
CA GLU A 348 -26.11 -13.90 22.71
C GLU A 348 -26.61 -13.49 21.31
N GLU A 349 -26.05 -14.09 20.28
CA GLU A 349 -26.57 -13.92 18.91
C GLU A 349 -28.00 -14.51 18.84
N LEU A 350 -28.95 -13.66 18.52
CA LEU A 350 -30.32 -14.09 18.22
C LEU A 350 -30.33 -14.72 16.82
N LYS A 351 -30.76 -15.99 16.75
CA LYS A 351 -30.90 -16.74 15.49
C LYS A 351 -32.14 -16.33 14.71
#